data_d2a277150003a8749e9659e761e342ee
#
_entry.id   d2a277150003a8749e9659e761e342ee
#
_cell.length_a   1.000
_cell.length_b   1.000
_cell.length_c   1.000
_cell.angle_alpha   90.00
_cell.angle_beta   90.00
_cell.angle_gamma   90.00
#
_symmetry.space_group_name_H-M   'P 1'
#
loop_
_entity.id
_entity.type
_entity.pdbx_description
1 polymer ?
#
loop_
_entity_poly.entity_id
_entity_poly.type
_entity_poly.pdbx_seq_one_letter_code
_entity_poly.pdbx_strand_id
1 'polypeptide(L)'
;MKKKFIVVMLALAMVFAFAACGSSSEGNGDASAEKKVIKLGVRDSAEQYDVVKDVVEAAGYNVEVTVFDDSIQPNVALGEGSIDINWYQHEPYLDSYNAENGTDFVMIQPKTAAPLFAMYSNKIKSVDELQDGATIGLCNDAANQARGLHLLESQGLIKLDESVETPTKLDITENPKNLQFIETDMQVLPQSLPDVDAIVLAAAHMVNAGLDANSYICTSDDAEEYAVGFVVRAEDKDAEWAKGLAKAVQCDELKDYYATVKQGVMVPMW
;
A
#
# COMPACT_ATOMS: atom_id res chain seq x y z
N MET A 1 20.38 -70.22 -12.63
CA MET A 1 21.03 -70.67 -11.40
C MET A 1 20.68 -69.80 -10.29
N LYS A 2 20.00 -70.27 -9.40
CA LYS A 2 19.60 -70.00 -8.04
C LYS A 2 20.66 -69.32 -7.21
N LYS A 3 20.29 -68.26 -6.42
CA LYS A 3 20.57 -68.20 -4.98
C LYS A 3 19.66 -67.16 -4.30
N LYS A 4 18.79 -67.65 -3.46
CA LYS A 4 18.01 -66.98 -2.45
C LYS A 4 18.91 -66.57 -1.30
N PHE A 5 18.71 -65.38 -0.71
CA PHE A 5 19.11 -65.11 0.67
C PHE A 5 17.95 -64.49 1.42
N ILE A 6 17.53 -65.23 2.40
CA ILE A 6 16.59 -64.93 3.49
C ILE A 6 17.43 -64.31 4.62
N VAL A 7 17.03 -63.18 5.19
CA VAL A 7 17.44 -62.77 6.53
C VAL A 7 16.24 -62.17 7.27
N VAL A 8 15.69 -62.95 8.04
CA VAL A 8 15.28 -63.01 9.46
C VAL A 8 15.01 -61.64 10.17
N MET A 9 13.75 -61.53 10.59
CA MET A 9 13.22 -60.63 11.64
C MET A 9 13.99 -60.77 12.94
N LEU A 10 14.15 -59.66 13.63
CA LEU A 10 14.20 -59.65 15.12
C LEU A 10 13.38 -58.50 15.65
N ALA A 11 12.24 -58.85 16.23
CA ALA A 11 11.41 -58.02 17.07
C ALA A 11 12.05 -57.93 18.47
N LEU A 12 12.18 -56.73 19.01
CA LEU A 12 12.40 -56.56 20.45
C LEU A 12 11.42 -55.49 20.99
N ALA A 13 10.37 -56.01 21.61
CA ALA A 13 9.43 -55.28 22.43
C ALA A 13 10.07 -55.05 23.80
N MET A 14 10.19 -53.78 24.23
CA MET A 14 10.37 -53.43 25.65
C MET A 14 9.17 -52.64 26.12
N VAL A 15 8.36 -53.32 26.91
CA VAL A 15 7.32 -52.79 27.76
C VAL A 15 8.00 -52.26 29.03
N PHE A 16 7.85 -50.96 29.31
CA PHE A 16 8.03 -50.43 30.69
C PHE A 16 6.77 -49.70 31.10
N ALA A 17 6.04 -50.39 31.97
CA ALA A 17 5.01 -49.79 32.80
C ALA A 17 5.68 -49.10 34.00
N PHE A 18 5.38 -47.82 34.21
CA PHE A 18 5.58 -47.20 35.51
C PHE A 18 4.31 -46.54 35.98
N ALA A 19 3.96 -46.90 37.18
CA ALA A 19 2.76 -46.55 37.89
C ALA A 19 2.76 -45.09 38.37
N ALA A 20 1.55 -44.60 38.54
CA ALA A 20 1.14 -43.32 39.08
C ALA A 20 1.81 -42.97 40.42
N CYS A 21 2.12 -41.68 40.57
CA CYS A 21 1.87 -40.94 41.82
C CYS A 21 1.64 -39.47 41.46
N GLY A 22 0.50 -38.97 41.90
CA GLY A 22 0.08 -37.61 41.64
C GLY A 22 0.86 -36.59 42.46
N SER A 23 0.99 -35.42 41.87
CA SER A 23 1.13 -34.15 42.58
C SER A 23 0.65 -33.04 41.67
N SER A 24 -0.45 -32.43 42.02
CA SER A 24 -0.95 -31.20 41.45
C SER A 24 0.05 -30.08 41.70
N SER A 25 0.70 -29.61 40.67
CA SER A 25 1.26 -28.25 40.64
C SER A 25 0.69 -27.55 39.40
N GLU A 26 -0.15 -26.58 39.67
CA GLU A 26 -0.52 -25.58 38.70
C GLU A 26 0.78 -24.89 38.23
N GLY A 27 1.32 -25.38 37.14
CA GLY A 27 2.36 -24.74 36.40
C GLY A 27 1.68 -23.82 35.39
N ASN A 28 1.69 -22.53 35.67
CA ASN A 28 1.46 -21.48 34.68
C ASN A 28 2.48 -21.71 33.57
N GLY A 29 2.07 -22.41 32.54
CA GLY A 29 2.82 -22.56 31.30
C GLY A 29 2.74 -21.25 30.55
N ASP A 30 3.69 -20.37 30.82
CA ASP A 30 4.04 -19.27 29.94
C ASP A 30 4.60 -19.91 28.66
N ALA A 31 3.68 -20.27 27.75
CA ALA A 31 4.02 -20.55 26.38
C ALA A 31 4.40 -19.19 25.79
N SER A 32 5.68 -18.84 25.88
CA SER A 32 6.25 -17.84 24.99
C SER A 32 6.08 -18.41 23.58
N ALA A 33 4.95 -18.08 22.94
CA ALA A 33 4.79 -18.26 21.52
C ALA A 33 5.99 -17.53 20.89
N GLU A 34 6.84 -18.28 20.19
CA GLU A 34 7.92 -17.72 19.39
C GLU A 34 7.31 -16.60 18.56
N LYS A 35 7.73 -15.34 18.81
CA LYS A 35 7.18 -14.19 18.10
C LYS A 35 7.44 -14.39 16.62
N LYS A 36 6.40 -14.69 15.85
CA LYS A 36 6.49 -14.81 14.39
C LYS A 36 7.06 -13.49 13.88
N VAL A 37 8.14 -13.53 13.13
CA VAL A 37 8.64 -12.37 12.41
C VAL A 37 7.66 -12.06 11.29
N ILE A 38 7.11 -10.84 11.27
CA ILE A 38 6.21 -10.36 10.22
C ILE A 38 7.07 -9.68 9.15
N LYS A 39 7.00 -10.16 7.92
CA LYS A 39 7.70 -9.57 6.79
C LYS A 39 6.81 -8.52 6.13
N LEU A 40 7.16 -7.25 6.29
CA LEU A 40 6.44 -6.10 5.78
C LEU A 40 7.08 -5.57 4.50
N GLY A 41 6.30 -5.49 3.42
CA GLY A 41 6.67 -4.77 2.20
C GLY A 41 6.21 -3.31 2.25
N VAL A 42 7.12 -2.39 1.96
CA VAL A 42 6.83 -0.96 1.80
C VAL A 42 7.40 -0.46 0.48
N ARG A 43 6.90 0.69 0.00
CA ARG A 43 7.39 1.32 -1.23
C ARG A 43 8.22 2.56 -0.91
N ASP A 44 9.24 2.83 -1.71
CA ASP A 44 10.13 4.00 -1.72
C ASP A 44 11.09 4.08 -0.54
N SER A 45 10.62 3.97 0.69
CA SER A 45 11.45 4.01 1.88
C SER A 45 10.80 3.31 3.07
N ALA A 46 11.59 2.96 4.07
CA ALA A 46 11.12 2.42 5.35
C ALA A 46 10.76 3.53 6.37
N GLU A 47 10.97 4.81 6.06
CA GLU A 47 10.83 5.92 7.02
C GLU A 47 9.52 5.91 7.80
N GLN A 48 8.41 5.64 7.12
CA GLN A 48 7.09 5.57 7.77
C GLN A 48 7.03 4.46 8.83
N TYR A 49 7.65 3.30 8.57
CA TYR A 49 7.75 2.23 9.55
C TYR A 49 8.78 2.56 10.64
N ASP A 50 9.92 3.13 10.28
CA ASP A 50 10.98 3.46 11.24
C ASP A 50 10.50 4.37 12.37
N VAL A 51 9.59 5.30 12.05
CA VAL A 51 8.95 6.20 13.01
C VAL A 51 8.11 5.46 14.05
N VAL A 52 7.44 4.38 13.67
CA VAL A 52 6.53 3.61 14.55
C VAL A 52 7.17 2.33 15.10
N LYS A 53 8.40 2.03 14.75
CA LYS A 53 9.08 0.78 15.08
C LYS A 53 9.05 0.46 16.58
N ASP A 54 9.43 1.41 17.42
CA ASP A 54 9.48 1.20 18.87
C ASP A 54 8.08 0.93 19.46
N VAL A 55 7.05 1.59 18.93
CA VAL A 55 5.64 1.38 19.33
C VAL A 55 5.18 -0.01 18.92
N VAL A 56 5.51 -0.43 17.70
CA VAL A 56 5.18 -1.75 17.14
C VAL A 56 5.88 -2.87 17.95
N GLU A 57 7.16 -2.69 18.27
CA GLU A 57 7.92 -3.63 19.09
C GLU A 57 7.37 -3.72 20.54
N ALA A 58 7.02 -2.57 21.13
CA ALA A 58 6.39 -2.52 22.46
C ALA A 58 5.02 -3.20 22.48
N ALA A 59 4.26 -3.14 21.37
CA ALA A 59 3.01 -3.86 21.18
C ALA A 59 3.20 -5.38 20.98
N GLY A 60 4.46 -5.85 20.90
CA GLY A 60 4.80 -7.27 20.86
C GLY A 60 5.05 -7.81 19.45
N TYR A 61 5.12 -6.97 18.42
CA TYR A 61 5.39 -7.38 17.05
C TYR A 61 6.88 -7.28 16.72
N ASN A 62 7.39 -8.28 16.00
CA ASN A 62 8.72 -8.27 15.41
C ASN A 62 8.55 -8.18 13.88
N VAL A 63 9.03 -7.10 13.27
CA VAL A 63 8.80 -6.81 11.86
C VAL A 63 10.12 -6.66 11.11
N GLU A 64 10.27 -7.39 10.01
CA GLU A 64 11.32 -7.20 9.02
C GLU A 64 10.77 -6.44 7.82
N VAL A 65 11.38 -5.32 7.47
CA VAL A 65 10.92 -4.47 6.36
C VAL A 65 11.71 -4.75 5.10
N THR A 66 10.99 -4.92 3.98
CA THR A 66 11.56 -4.94 2.63
C THR A 66 11.04 -3.72 1.87
N VAL A 67 11.96 -2.91 1.34
CA VAL A 67 11.64 -1.74 0.51
C VAL A 67 11.66 -2.14 -0.96
N PHE A 68 10.65 -1.72 -1.70
CA PHE A 68 10.51 -1.92 -3.14
C PHE A 68 10.53 -0.58 -3.86
N ASP A 69 11.11 -0.57 -5.07
CA ASP A 69 11.28 0.65 -5.88
C ASP A 69 10.10 0.95 -6.82
N ASP A 70 9.10 0.05 -6.87
CA ASP A 70 7.93 0.19 -7.74
C ASP A 70 6.62 -0.24 -7.04
N SER A 71 5.48 -0.01 -7.70
CA SER A 71 4.15 -0.28 -7.14
C SER A 71 3.66 -1.72 -7.35
N ILE A 72 4.33 -2.52 -8.19
CA ILE A 72 3.90 -3.87 -8.57
C ILE A 72 4.54 -4.93 -7.67
N GLN A 73 5.85 -4.80 -7.44
CA GLN A 73 6.65 -5.81 -6.73
C GLN A 73 6.17 -6.12 -5.31
N PRO A 74 5.66 -5.18 -4.48
CA PRO A 74 5.13 -5.55 -3.17
C PRO A 74 3.96 -6.53 -3.24
N ASN A 75 3.07 -6.41 -4.24
CA ASN A 75 1.97 -7.36 -4.43
C ASN A 75 2.44 -8.70 -5.00
N VAL A 76 3.42 -8.71 -5.90
CA VAL A 76 4.08 -9.95 -6.38
C VAL A 76 4.70 -10.69 -5.19
N ALA A 77 5.50 -10.00 -4.37
CA ALA A 77 6.15 -10.56 -3.19
C ALA A 77 5.15 -11.11 -2.16
N LEU A 78 3.98 -10.44 -2.01
CA LEU A 78 2.88 -10.91 -1.17
C LEU A 78 2.30 -12.21 -1.70
N GLY A 79 2.06 -12.31 -3.02
CA GLY A 79 1.54 -13.52 -3.66
C GLY A 79 2.51 -14.70 -3.61
N GLU A 80 3.80 -14.46 -3.72
CA GLU A 80 4.86 -15.46 -3.60
C GLU A 80 5.14 -15.90 -2.15
N GLY A 81 4.59 -15.16 -1.15
CA GLY A 81 4.83 -15.42 0.27
C GLY A 81 6.22 -15.00 0.76
N SER A 82 6.94 -14.20 0.00
CA SER A 82 8.23 -13.63 0.42
C SER A 82 8.05 -12.49 1.42
N ILE A 83 6.88 -11.84 1.44
CA ILE A 83 6.37 -10.98 2.51
C ILE A 83 5.02 -11.49 3.02
N ASP A 84 4.64 -11.08 4.23
CA ASP A 84 3.36 -11.47 4.87
C ASP A 84 2.29 -10.39 4.67
N ILE A 85 2.71 -9.12 4.54
CA ILE A 85 1.84 -7.94 4.50
C ILE A 85 2.56 -6.81 3.76
N ASN A 86 1.82 -5.94 3.08
CA ASN A 86 2.38 -4.70 2.55
C ASN A 86 1.63 -3.46 3.04
N TRP A 87 2.27 -2.29 2.98
CA TRP A 87 1.72 -1.03 3.46
C TRP A 87 2.16 0.13 2.56
N TYR A 88 1.42 0.37 1.46
CA TYR A 88 1.74 1.44 0.50
C TYR A 88 0.58 1.86 -0.40
N GLN A 89 -0.49 1.06 -0.49
CA GLN A 89 -1.54 1.18 -1.50
C GLN A 89 -2.91 1.47 -0.89
N HIS A 90 -3.83 1.96 -1.72
CA HIS A 90 -5.25 2.16 -1.44
C HIS A 90 -6.11 1.09 -2.14
N GLU A 91 -7.38 0.95 -1.72
CA GLU A 91 -8.29 -0.09 -2.25
C GLU A 91 -8.48 -0.02 -3.77
N PRO A 92 -8.78 1.13 -4.42
CA PRO A 92 -8.95 1.14 -5.88
C PRO A 92 -7.74 0.62 -6.66
N TYR A 93 -6.51 0.88 -6.19
CA TYR A 93 -5.31 0.30 -6.79
C TYR A 93 -5.24 -1.22 -6.57
N LEU A 94 -5.54 -1.69 -5.35
CA LEU A 94 -5.57 -3.11 -5.01
C LEU A 94 -6.59 -3.87 -5.85
N ASP A 95 -7.79 -3.31 -6.03
CA ASP A 95 -8.86 -3.92 -6.83
C ASP A 95 -8.46 -4.04 -8.29
N SER A 96 -7.84 -3.00 -8.88
CA SER A 96 -7.28 -3.07 -10.22
C SER A 96 -6.20 -4.14 -10.33
N TYR A 97 -5.27 -4.20 -9.37
CA TYR A 97 -4.23 -5.22 -9.34
C TYR A 97 -4.81 -6.64 -9.25
N ASN A 98 -5.80 -6.86 -8.35
CA ASN A 98 -6.45 -8.15 -8.19
C ASN A 98 -7.16 -8.59 -9.48
N ALA A 99 -7.87 -7.67 -10.14
CA ALA A 99 -8.57 -7.95 -11.38
C ALA A 99 -7.61 -8.33 -12.52
N GLU A 100 -6.50 -7.62 -12.66
CA GLU A 100 -5.51 -7.83 -13.72
C GLU A 100 -4.69 -9.12 -13.52
N ASN A 101 -4.39 -9.47 -12.27
CA ASN A 101 -3.48 -10.57 -11.94
C ASN A 101 -4.22 -11.83 -11.44
N GLY A 102 -5.55 -11.77 -11.26
CA GLY A 102 -6.34 -12.91 -10.77
C GLY A 102 -6.01 -13.26 -9.31
N THR A 103 -5.65 -12.25 -8.51
CA THR A 103 -5.39 -12.35 -7.07
C THR A 103 -6.64 -11.93 -6.27
N ASP A 104 -6.63 -12.22 -4.96
CA ASP A 104 -7.72 -11.92 -4.04
C ASP A 104 -7.22 -11.27 -2.74
N PHE A 105 -6.18 -10.45 -2.85
CA PHE A 105 -5.61 -9.74 -1.70
C PHE A 105 -6.62 -8.79 -1.08
N VAL A 106 -6.52 -8.59 0.23
CA VAL A 106 -7.49 -7.83 1.01
C VAL A 106 -6.81 -6.74 1.81
N MET A 107 -7.34 -5.52 1.72
CA MET A 107 -6.98 -4.45 2.64
C MET A 107 -7.69 -4.65 3.97
N ILE A 108 -6.92 -4.68 5.05
CA ILE A 108 -7.46 -4.84 6.41
C ILE A 108 -7.72 -3.49 7.08
N GLN A 109 -8.66 -3.51 8.02
CA GLN A 109 -8.96 -2.35 8.83
C GLN A 109 -8.17 -2.35 10.15
N PRO A 110 -7.82 -1.18 10.69
CA PRO A 110 -8.15 0.15 10.18
C PRO A 110 -7.17 0.62 9.09
N LYS A 111 -7.66 1.46 8.16
CA LYS A 111 -6.79 2.21 7.23
C LYS A 111 -5.95 3.22 8.01
N THR A 112 -4.82 3.65 7.45
CA THR A 112 -3.84 4.47 8.17
C THR A 112 -3.89 5.95 7.80
N ALA A 113 -3.86 6.29 6.54
CA ALA A 113 -3.88 7.69 6.13
C ALA A 113 -4.54 7.89 4.77
N ALA A 114 -5.18 9.04 4.61
CA ALA A 114 -5.75 9.51 3.36
C ALA A 114 -4.76 10.48 2.69
N PRO A 115 -4.19 10.14 1.51
CA PRO A 115 -3.29 11.04 0.81
C PRO A 115 -4.08 12.15 0.11
N LEU A 116 -3.63 13.41 0.27
CA LEU A 116 -4.08 14.50 -0.57
C LEU A 116 -3.70 14.21 -2.02
N PHE A 117 -4.63 14.40 -2.94
CA PHE A 117 -4.41 14.27 -4.37
C PHE A 117 -4.64 15.63 -5.04
N ALA A 118 -3.69 16.07 -5.85
CA ALA A 118 -3.67 17.47 -6.27
C ALA A 118 -3.02 17.71 -7.64
N MET A 119 -3.34 18.85 -8.23
CA MET A 119 -2.71 19.37 -9.44
C MET A 119 -1.59 20.34 -9.05
N TYR A 120 -0.43 20.21 -9.70
CA TYR A 120 0.75 21.06 -9.52
C TYR A 120 1.22 21.64 -10.84
N SER A 121 1.81 22.83 -10.80
CA SER A 121 2.46 23.45 -11.94
C SER A 121 3.57 24.41 -11.51
N ASN A 122 4.62 24.47 -12.34
CA ASN A 122 5.65 25.52 -12.24
C ASN A 122 5.32 26.76 -13.11
N LYS A 123 4.29 26.68 -13.98
CA LYS A 123 3.99 27.66 -15.00
C LYS A 123 2.77 28.51 -14.70
N ILE A 124 1.78 27.95 -14.00
CA ILE A 124 0.49 28.61 -13.72
C ILE A 124 0.17 28.56 -12.22
N LYS A 125 -0.79 29.39 -11.78
CA LYS A 125 -1.23 29.50 -10.38
C LYS A 125 -2.70 29.13 -10.20
N SER A 126 -3.47 29.01 -11.27
CA SER A 126 -4.86 28.57 -11.27
C SER A 126 -5.18 27.77 -12.52
N VAL A 127 -6.22 26.93 -12.45
CA VAL A 127 -6.71 26.14 -13.60
C VAL A 127 -7.15 27.04 -14.79
N ASP A 128 -7.62 28.26 -14.51
CA ASP A 128 -8.07 29.20 -15.54
C ASP A 128 -6.92 29.68 -16.43
N GLU A 129 -5.68 29.63 -15.96
CA GLU A 129 -4.48 30.04 -16.70
C GLU A 129 -4.01 28.95 -17.70
N LEU A 130 -4.57 27.72 -17.67
CA LEU A 130 -4.23 26.67 -18.63
C LEU A 130 -4.58 27.13 -20.05
N GLN A 131 -3.60 27.08 -20.93
CA GLN A 131 -3.75 27.42 -22.33
C GLN A 131 -4.33 26.25 -23.15
N ASP A 132 -4.90 26.57 -24.31
CA ASP A 132 -5.30 25.54 -25.27
C ASP A 132 -4.08 24.73 -25.73
N GLY A 133 -4.23 23.40 -25.70
CA GLY A 133 -3.15 22.47 -26.02
C GLY A 133 -2.15 22.20 -24.90
N ALA A 134 -2.42 22.70 -23.67
CA ALA A 134 -1.56 22.45 -22.51
C ALA A 134 -1.37 20.96 -22.26
N THR A 135 -0.17 20.57 -21.83
CA THR A 135 0.19 19.18 -21.53
C THR A 135 0.07 18.89 -20.03
N ILE A 136 -0.71 17.88 -19.70
CA ILE A 136 -0.94 17.42 -18.34
C ILE A 136 -0.29 16.05 -18.14
N GLY A 137 0.54 15.90 -17.10
CA GLY A 137 1.08 14.62 -16.66
C GLY A 137 0.09 13.87 -15.75
N LEU A 138 -0.21 12.62 -16.09
CA LEU A 138 -1.07 11.71 -15.34
C LEU A 138 -0.30 10.45 -14.96
N CYS A 139 -0.80 9.75 -13.95
CA CYS A 139 -0.31 8.43 -13.59
C CYS A 139 -0.65 7.41 -14.68
N ASN A 140 0.21 6.42 -14.87
CA ASN A 140 0.01 5.36 -15.86
C ASN A 140 -0.73 4.12 -15.32
N ASP A 141 -0.96 4.01 -14.00
CA ASP A 141 -1.83 2.97 -13.48
C ASP A 141 -3.31 3.40 -13.55
N ALA A 142 -4.20 2.43 -13.77
CA ALA A 142 -5.61 2.68 -14.06
C ALA A 142 -6.32 3.45 -12.94
N ALA A 143 -6.10 3.06 -11.68
CA ALA A 143 -6.80 3.66 -10.54
C ALA A 143 -6.41 5.13 -10.32
N ASN A 144 -5.11 5.43 -10.31
CA ASN A 144 -4.64 6.81 -10.13
C ASN A 144 -4.81 7.67 -11.38
N GLN A 145 -4.81 7.08 -12.58
CA GLN A 145 -5.19 7.80 -13.80
C GLN A 145 -6.65 8.24 -13.74
N ALA A 146 -7.57 7.32 -13.42
CA ALA A 146 -8.98 7.64 -13.25
C ALA A 146 -9.19 8.74 -12.21
N ARG A 147 -8.55 8.65 -11.04
CA ARG A 147 -8.57 9.68 -10.01
C ARG A 147 -8.10 11.05 -10.54
N GLY A 148 -7.02 11.05 -11.33
CA GLY A 148 -6.51 12.27 -11.97
C GLY A 148 -7.50 12.88 -12.97
N LEU A 149 -8.13 12.04 -13.79
CA LEU A 149 -9.13 12.47 -14.76
C LEU A 149 -10.40 13.02 -14.07
N HIS A 150 -10.86 12.40 -12.98
CA HIS A 150 -11.97 12.93 -12.17
C HIS A 150 -11.63 14.29 -11.54
N LEU A 151 -10.39 14.49 -11.08
CA LEU A 151 -9.96 15.82 -10.62
C LEU A 151 -10.05 16.85 -11.74
N LEU A 152 -9.58 16.53 -12.98
CA LEU A 152 -9.69 17.44 -14.12
C LEU A 152 -11.14 17.72 -14.51
N GLU A 153 -12.00 16.73 -14.45
CA GLU A 153 -13.44 16.87 -14.69
C GLU A 153 -14.10 17.76 -13.64
N SER A 154 -13.80 17.58 -12.35
CA SER A 154 -14.32 18.42 -11.27
C SER A 154 -13.94 19.91 -11.40
N GLN A 155 -12.82 20.17 -12.09
CA GLN A 155 -12.36 21.53 -12.44
C GLN A 155 -12.98 22.05 -13.75
N GLY A 156 -13.84 21.27 -14.41
CA GLY A 156 -14.48 21.64 -15.69
C GLY A 156 -13.51 21.65 -16.90
N LEU A 157 -12.36 21.02 -16.79
CA LEU A 157 -11.34 20.98 -17.83
C LEU A 157 -11.65 19.95 -18.92
N ILE A 158 -12.30 18.84 -18.54
CA ILE A 158 -12.73 17.75 -19.44
C ILE A 158 -14.10 17.24 -19.02
N LYS A 159 -14.72 16.37 -19.82
CA LYS A 159 -15.81 15.48 -19.42
C LYS A 159 -15.47 14.04 -19.73
N LEU A 160 -15.88 13.15 -18.85
CA LEU A 160 -15.69 11.72 -18.95
C LEU A 160 -16.99 11.03 -19.42
N ASP A 161 -16.85 9.79 -19.87
CA ASP A 161 -17.99 8.90 -20.09
C ASP A 161 -18.49 8.37 -18.74
N GLU A 162 -19.65 8.82 -18.27
CA GLU A 162 -20.25 8.44 -16.99
C GLU A 162 -20.56 6.93 -16.86
N SER A 163 -20.52 6.17 -17.98
CA SER A 163 -20.75 4.72 -17.97
C SER A 163 -19.50 3.92 -17.63
N VAL A 164 -18.33 4.57 -17.56
CA VAL A 164 -17.03 3.93 -17.26
C VAL A 164 -16.63 4.22 -15.83
N GLU A 165 -16.57 3.21 -14.99
CA GLU A 165 -16.25 3.33 -13.56
C GLU A 165 -14.78 3.73 -13.33
N THR A 166 -13.85 3.19 -14.14
CA THR A 166 -12.42 3.51 -14.07
C THR A 166 -11.96 4.09 -15.43
N PRO A 167 -12.22 5.40 -15.66
CA PRO A 167 -11.94 6.01 -16.94
C PRO A 167 -10.45 6.17 -17.22
N THR A 168 -10.10 6.04 -18.50
CA THR A 168 -8.81 6.37 -19.08
C THR A 168 -8.92 7.63 -19.94
N LYS A 169 -7.81 8.15 -20.44
CA LYS A 169 -7.86 9.28 -21.41
C LYS A 169 -8.68 8.99 -22.68
N LEU A 170 -8.95 7.72 -23.00
CA LEU A 170 -9.78 7.33 -24.13
C LEU A 170 -11.28 7.54 -23.88
N ASP A 171 -11.66 7.66 -22.63
CA ASP A 171 -13.04 7.84 -22.18
C ASP A 171 -13.40 9.33 -21.98
N ILE A 172 -12.51 10.24 -22.41
CA ILE A 172 -12.76 11.69 -22.42
C ILE A 172 -13.73 11.99 -23.55
N THR A 173 -14.94 12.48 -23.23
CA THR A 173 -15.99 12.84 -24.19
C THR A 173 -15.94 14.30 -24.64
N GLU A 174 -15.48 15.21 -23.75
CA GLU A 174 -15.25 16.61 -24.09
C GLU A 174 -13.88 17.06 -23.55
N ASN A 175 -13.15 17.79 -24.39
CA ASN A 175 -11.85 18.39 -24.07
C ASN A 175 -11.74 19.78 -24.73
N PRO A 176 -12.43 20.78 -24.18
CA PRO A 176 -12.60 22.08 -24.82
C PRO A 176 -11.28 22.84 -25.03
N LYS A 177 -10.28 22.59 -24.19
CA LYS A 177 -8.94 23.21 -24.31
C LYS A 177 -7.95 22.36 -25.12
N ASN A 178 -8.37 21.24 -25.72
CA ASN A 178 -7.48 20.30 -26.43
C ASN A 178 -6.27 19.87 -25.61
N LEU A 179 -6.45 19.64 -24.30
CA LEU A 179 -5.39 19.23 -23.39
C LEU A 179 -4.71 17.96 -23.90
N GLN A 180 -3.40 17.93 -23.82
CA GLN A 180 -2.57 16.78 -24.16
C GLN A 180 -2.19 16.05 -22.89
N PHE A 181 -2.07 14.73 -22.95
CA PHE A 181 -1.75 13.91 -21.78
C PHE A 181 -0.48 13.10 -22.00
N ILE A 182 0.45 13.18 -21.04
CA ILE A 182 1.52 12.21 -20.88
C ILE A 182 1.24 11.32 -19.69
N GLU A 183 1.66 10.06 -19.76
CA GLU A 183 1.46 9.07 -18.73
C GLU A 183 2.80 8.52 -18.27
N THR A 184 3.01 8.50 -16.96
CA THR A 184 4.22 7.94 -16.37
C THR A 184 3.94 7.45 -14.95
N ASP A 185 4.89 6.72 -14.38
CA ASP A 185 4.80 6.30 -12.98
C ASP A 185 4.68 7.52 -12.06
N MET A 186 3.83 7.40 -11.03
CA MET A 186 3.53 8.50 -10.12
C MET A 186 4.78 9.04 -9.39
N GLN A 187 5.78 8.21 -9.12
CA GLN A 187 7.06 8.63 -8.51
C GLN A 187 7.87 9.53 -9.44
N VAL A 188 7.72 9.34 -10.76
CA VAL A 188 8.48 10.08 -11.78
C VAL A 188 7.78 11.38 -12.17
N LEU A 189 6.44 11.48 -11.99
CA LEU A 189 5.66 12.67 -12.35
C LEU A 189 6.25 13.99 -11.84
N PRO A 190 6.72 14.14 -10.59
CA PRO A 190 7.32 15.39 -10.12
C PRO A 190 8.50 15.86 -10.96
N GLN A 191 9.27 14.94 -11.54
CA GLN A 191 10.43 15.25 -12.37
C GLN A 191 10.03 15.78 -13.75
N SER A 192 8.79 15.53 -14.20
CA SER A 192 8.28 16.04 -15.47
C SER A 192 7.77 17.49 -15.40
N LEU A 193 7.62 18.09 -14.20
CA LEU A 193 7.13 19.46 -14.02
C LEU A 193 7.80 20.53 -14.90
N PRO A 194 9.11 20.49 -15.19
CA PRO A 194 9.74 21.47 -16.09
C PRO A 194 9.24 21.37 -17.54
N ASP A 195 8.83 20.17 -17.97
CA ASP A 195 8.55 19.85 -19.37
C ASP A 195 7.05 19.93 -19.71
N VAL A 196 6.15 19.81 -18.71
CA VAL A 196 4.69 19.86 -18.87
C VAL A 196 4.09 21.15 -18.33
N ASP A 197 2.80 21.38 -18.54
CA ASP A 197 2.10 22.57 -18.03
C ASP A 197 1.53 22.31 -16.63
N ALA A 198 1.13 21.08 -16.34
CA ALA A 198 0.77 20.65 -14.99
C ALA A 198 0.94 19.12 -14.84
N ILE A 199 0.94 18.65 -13.59
CA ILE A 199 0.86 17.23 -13.24
C ILE A 199 -0.25 17.01 -12.22
N VAL A 200 -0.81 15.80 -12.17
CA VAL A 200 -1.83 15.40 -11.19
C VAL A 200 -1.38 14.13 -10.50
N LEU A 201 -1.24 14.17 -9.16
CA LEU A 201 -0.70 13.05 -8.40
C LEU A 201 -1.02 13.15 -6.90
N ALA A 202 -0.76 12.05 -6.17
CA ALA A 202 -0.78 12.08 -4.71
C ALA A 202 0.37 12.96 -4.18
N ALA A 203 0.04 13.93 -3.37
CA ALA A 203 0.95 14.99 -2.91
C ALA A 203 2.19 14.49 -2.15
N ALA A 204 2.11 13.29 -1.55
CA ALA A 204 3.25 12.66 -0.88
C ALA A 204 4.44 12.44 -1.84
N HIS A 205 4.21 12.27 -3.15
CA HIS A 205 5.29 12.14 -4.14
C HIS A 205 6.03 13.47 -4.40
N MET A 206 5.36 14.62 -4.20
CA MET A 206 6.05 15.91 -4.20
C MET A 206 7.03 16.00 -3.03
N VAL A 207 6.61 15.57 -1.82
CA VAL A 207 7.51 15.51 -0.65
C VAL A 207 8.70 14.59 -0.92
N ASN A 208 8.46 13.39 -1.45
CA ASN A 208 9.51 12.42 -1.76
C ASN A 208 10.51 12.95 -2.79
N ALA A 209 10.05 13.81 -3.71
CA ALA A 209 10.91 14.50 -4.68
C ALA A 209 11.61 15.75 -4.13
N GLY A 210 11.42 16.09 -2.84
CA GLY A 210 11.99 17.28 -2.21
C GLY A 210 11.34 18.58 -2.63
N LEU A 211 10.08 18.53 -3.13
CA LEU A 211 9.32 19.69 -3.60
C LEU A 211 8.27 20.10 -2.55
N ASP A 212 7.77 21.34 -2.67
CA ASP A 212 6.69 21.85 -1.82
C ASP A 212 5.35 21.22 -2.21
N ALA A 213 4.89 20.30 -1.38
CA ALA A 213 3.62 19.61 -1.58
C ALA A 213 2.38 20.48 -1.31
N ASN A 214 2.55 21.66 -0.73
CA ASN A 214 1.47 22.62 -0.50
C ASN A 214 1.36 23.68 -1.62
N SER A 215 2.18 23.59 -2.67
CA SER A 215 2.13 24.50 -3.83
C SER A 215 1.08 24.09 -4.88
N TYR A 216 0.10 23.28 -4.52
CA TYR A 216 -0.94 22.82 -5.44
C TYR A 216 -1.86 23.94 -5.94
N ILE A 217 -2.45 23.71 -7.12
CA ILE A 217 -3.42 24.61 -7.77
C ILE A 217 -4.85 24.26 -7.33
N CYS A 218 -5.15 22.97 -7.29
CA CYS A 218 -6.44 22.41 -6.83
C CYS A 218 -6.24 21.00 -6.27
N THR A 219 -7.24 20.51 -5.54
CA THR A 219 -7.25 19.19 -4.89
C THR A 219 -8.52 18.43 -5.21
N SER A 220 -8.47 17.10 -5.13
CA SER A 220 -9.66 16.26 -5.11
C SER A 220 -10.30 16.23 -3.71
N ASP A 221 -11.58 15.84 -3.65
CA ASP A 221 -12.36 15.70 -2.42
C ASP A 221 -12.68 14.23 -2.09
N ASP A 222 -11.81 13.31 -2.52
CA ASP A 222 -11.99 11.85 -2.49
C ASP A 222 -11.01 11.14 -1.55
N ALA A 223 -10.37 11.86 -0.64
CA ALA A 223 -9.24 11.34 0.13
C ALA A 223 -9.57 10.06 0.93
N GLU A 224 -10.79 9.93 1.49
CA GLU A 224 -11.20 8.76 2.27
C GLU A 224 -11.27 7.48 1.43
N GLU A 225 -11.72 7.57 0.17
CA GLU A 225 -11.80 6.47 -0.77
C GLU A 225 -10.40 5.90 -1.05
N TYR A 226 -9.44 6.79 -1.22
CA TYR A 226 -8.04 6.45 -1.51
C TYR A 226 -7.15 6.36 -0.26
N ALA A 227 -7.74 6.14 0.91
CA ALA A 227 -6.97 5.94 2.12
C ALA A 227 -6.12 4.66 2.05
N VAL A 228 -4.84 4.81 2.42
CA VAL A 228 -3.85 3.73 2.42
C VAL A 228 -4.02 2.85 3.66
N GLY A 229 -3.83 1.55 3.48
CA GLY A 229 -3.91 0.56 4.55
C GLY A 229 -2.92 -0.58 4.37
N PHE A 230 -3.00 -1.52 5.28
CA PHE A 230 -2.26 -2.77 5.20
C PHE A 230 -3.02 -3.77 4.33
N VAL A 231 -2.29 -4.48 3.47
CA VAL A 231 -2.84 -5.50 2.57
C VAL A 231 -2.20 -6.85 2.85
N VAL A 232 -3.03 -7.87 2.93
CA VAL A 232 -2.66 -9.27 3.19
C VAL A 232 -3.26 -10.20 2.14
N ARG A 233 -2.83 -11.45 2.11
CA ARG A 233 -3.53 -12.53 1.38
C ARG A 233 -4.91 -12.76 2.00
N ALA A 234 -5.88 -13.23 1.20
CA ALA A 234 -7.26 -13.47 1.64
C ALA A 234 -7.36 -14.40 2.88
N GLU A 235 -6.47 -15.38 3.00
CA GLU A 235 -6.38 -16.30 4.15
C GLU A 235 -6.01 -15.61 5.46
N ASP A 236 -5.28 -14.48 5.40
CA ASP A 236 -4.81 -13.72 6.55
C ASP A 236 -5.72 -12.53 6.91
N LYS A 237 -6.81 -12.29 6.18
CA LYS A 237 -7.70 -11.12 6.38
C LYS A 237 -8.24 -10.95 7.80
N ASP A 238 -8.43 -12.07 8.51
CA ASP A 238 -8.95 -12.11 9.86
C ASP A 238 -7.88 -12.39 10.92
N ALA A 239 -6.62 -12.48 10.52
CA ALA A 239 -5.51 -12.78 11.41
C ALA A 239 -5.31 -11.67 12.45
N GLU A 240 -5.29 -12.06 13.74
CA GLU A 240 -5.13 -11.12 14.86
C GLU A 240 -3.79 -10.36 14.80
N TRP A 241 -2.73 -11.01 14.30
CA TRP A 241 -1.43 -10.36 14.14
C TRP A 241 -1.49 -9.21 13.12
N ALA A 242 -2.23 -9.37 12.03
CA ALA A 242 -2.33 -8.36 10.97
C ALA A 242 -3.16 -7.16 11.43
N LYS A 243 -4.35 -7.43 12.02
CA LYS A 243 -5.23 -6.39 12.60
C LYS A 243 -4.55 -5.65 13.75
N GLY A 244 -3.82 -6.37 14.59
CA GLY A 244 -3.08 -5.80 15.71
C GLY A 244 -1.92 -4.92 15.27
N LEU A 245 -1.17 -5.32 14.22
CA LEU A 245 -0.14 -4.48 13.62
C LEU A 245 -0.74 -3.20 13.01
N ALA A 246 -1.84 -3.31 12.24
CA ALA A 246 -2.53 -2.17 11.66
C ALA A 246 -3.03 -1.19 12.74
N LYS A 247 -3.44 -1.71 13.91
CA LYS A 247 -3.84 -0.87 15.04
C LYS A 247 -2.64 -0.26 15.76
N ALA A 248 -1.54 -0.99 15.90
CA ALA A 248 -0.35 -0.53 16.63
C ALA A 248 0.32 0.70 15.97
N VAL A 249 0.27 0.79 14.64
CA VAL A 249 0.84 1.94 13.92
C VAL A 249 0.01 3.22 14.06
N GLN A 250 -1.23 3.15 14.56
CA GLN A 250 -2.08 4.32 14.82
C GLN A 250 -1.65 5.01 16.12
N CYS A 251 -0.55 5.73 16.09
CA CYS A 251 0.08 6.38 17.24
C CYS A 251 0.36 7.87 16.95
N ASP A 252 0.74 8.61 17.99
CA ASP A 252 1.02 10.04 17.87
C ASP A 252 2.30 10.30 17.07
N GLU A 253 3.29 9.40 17.15
CA GLU A 253 4.53 9.47 16.39
C GLU A 253 4.26 9.46 14.87
N LEU A 254 3.32 8.63 14.40
CA LEU A 254 2.93 8.60 13.00
C LEU A 254 2.14 9.84 12.59
N LYS A 255 1.28 10.38 13.47
CA LYS A 255 0.61 11.66 13.22
C LYS A 255 1.60 12.80 13.06
N ASP A 256 2.58 12.90 13.96
CA ASP A 256 3.63 13.91 13.92
C ASP A 256 4.48 13.80 12.65
N TYR A 257 4.79 12.58 12.22
CA TYR A 257 5.47 12.32 10.95
C TYR A 257 4.66 12.83 9.75
N TYR A 258 3.36 12.52 9.69
CA TYR A 258 2.51 13.02 8.62
C TYR A 258 2.37 14.54 8.63
N ALA A 259 2.25 15.14 9.80
CA ALA A 259 2.12 16.59 9.93
C ALA A 259 3.42 17.35 9.56
N THR A 260 4.58 16.80 9.92
CA THR A 260 5.88 17.48 9.78
C THR A 260 6.64 17.04 8.53
N VAL A 261 7.04 15.77 8.46
CA VAL A 261 7.87 15.25 7.37
C VAL A 261 7.06 15.13 6.08
N LYS A 262 5.81 14.70 6.15
CA LYS A 262 4.90 14.65 4.98
C LYS A 262 4.12 15.95 4.77
N GLN A 263 4.54 17.06 5.40
CA GLN A 263 3.99 18.41 5.20
C GLN A 263 2.46 18.51 5.36
N GLY A 264 1.83 17.55 6.08
CA GLY A 264 0.39 17.51 6.29
C GLY A 264 -0.42 16.96 5.11
N VAL A 265 0.21 16.46 4.04
CA VAL A 265 -0.50 15.92 2.87
C VAL A 265 -0.91 14.45 3.01
N MET A 266 -0.62 13.84 4.15
CA MET A 266 -1.13 12.54 4.56
C MET A 266 -2.00 12.75 5.80
N VAL A 267 -3.31 12.61 5.67
CA VAL A 267 -4.27 12.84 6.75
C VAL A 267 -4.50 11.55 7.51
N PRO A 268 -4.17 11.47 8.83
CA PRO A 268 -4.44 10.29 9.64
C PRO A 268 -5.93 9.94 9.66
N MET A 269 -6.26 8.65 9.61
CA MET A 269 -7.63 8.11 9.62
C MET A 269 -8.12 7.67 11.01
N TRP A 270 -7.46 8.15 12.10
CA TRP A 270 -7.82 7.86 13.50
C TRP A 270 -7.72 9.08 14.41
#